data_b3c9fa25638a43427c73140a98207615
#
_entry.id   b3c9fa25638a43427c73140a98207615
#
_cell.length_a   1.000
_cell.length_b   1.000
_cell.length_c   1.000
_cell.angle_alpha   90.00
_cell.angle_beta   90.00
_cell.angle_gamma   90.00
#
_symmetry.space_group_name_H-M   'P 1'
#
loop_
_entity.id
_entity.type
_entity.pdbx_description
1 polymer ?
#
loop_
_entity_poly.entity_id
_entity_poly.type
_entity_poly.pdbx_seq_one_letter_code
_entity_poly.pdbx_strand_id
1 'polypeptide(L)'
;MTLTVGDTAPEFSLPDQDKQVVSLSGLRGAPVLVVFYPFAFSGICTGELCQLRDELATYTDAGVQVVAISTDPTFSLKAFRAEQGFGFPLLSDFWPHGVTAQAYGVFNERAGMPLRGTFLVDAEGALVFSEVNQPGDARAQSGWKDAVATLSAA
;
A
#
# COMPACT_ATOMS: atom_id res chain seq x y z
N MET A 1 8.12 12.31 11.22
CA MET A 1 7.97 13.34 10.16
C MET A 1 6.74 12.99 9.34
N THR A 2 5.85 13.95 9.15
CA THR A 2 4.60 13.74 8.43
C THR A 2 4.78 14.08 6.95
N LEU A 3 4.38 13.17 6.08
CA LEU A 3 4.38 13.41 4.64
C LEU A 3 3.18 14.27 4.25
N THR A 4 3.39 15.18 3.31
CA THR A 4 2.33 16.01 2.76
C THR A 4 2.27 15.86 1.24
N VAL A 5 1.11 16.13 0.67
CA VAL A 5 0.93 16.15 -0.78
C VAL A 5 1.94 17.12 -1.40
N GLY A 6 2.62 16.68 -2.45
CA GLY A 6 3.72 17.40 -3.10
C GLY A 6 5.10 16.92 -2.69
N ASP A 7 5.23 16.24 -1.55
CA ASP A 7 6.52 15.67 -1.15
C ASP A 7 6.91 14.51 -2.08
N THR A 8 8.22 14.28 -2.21
CA THR A 8 8.70 13.07 -2.86
C THR A 8 8.38 11.88 -1.96
N ALA A 9 7.72 10.86 -2.51
CA ALA A 9 7.40 9.66 -1.75
C ALA A 9 8.70 8.94 -1.35
N PRO A 10 8.83 8.48 -0.09
CA PRO A 10 10.00 7.74 0.33
C PRO A 10 10.22 6.48 -0.51
N GLU A 11 11.46 6.26 -0.91
CA GLU A 11 11.83 5.05 -1.64
C GLU A 11 11.68 3.83 -0.74
N PHE A 12 11.30 2.71 -1.32
CA PHE A 12 11.36 1.42 -0.67
C PHE A 12 11.86 0.36 -1.64
N SER A 13 12.40 -0.72 -1.08
CA SER A 13 12.84 -1.89 -1.83
C SER A 13 12.52 -3.09 -0.94
N LEU A 14 11.43 -3.76 -1.24
CA LEU A 14 10.87 -4.80 -0.37
C LEU A 14 10.59 -6.07 -1.16
N PRO A 15 10.77 -7.25 -0.54
CA PRO A 15 10.39 -8.50 -1.18
C PRO A 15 8.86 -8.63 -1.21
N ASP A 16 8.35 -9.17 -2.30
CA ASP A 16 6.94 -9.53 -2.40
C ASP A 16 6.70 -10.95 -1.85
N GLN A 17 5.49 -11.49 -2.01
CA GLN A 17 5.10 -12.81 -1.54
C GLN A 17 5.94 -13.94 -2.16
N ASP A 18 6.58 -13.71 -3.28
CA ASP A 18 7.46 -14.68 -3.96
C ASP A 18 8.95 -14.34 -3.79
N LYS A 19 9.26 -13.42 -2.86
CA LYS A 19 10.61 -12.94 -2.57
C LYS A 19 11.27 -12.19 -3.71
N GLN A 20 10.48 -11.71 -4.68
CA GLN A 20 10.97 -10.83 -5.73
C GLN A 20 10.97 -9.40 -5.19
N VAL A 21 12.09 -8.70 -5.36
CA VAL A 21 12.22 -7.34 -4.84
C VAL A 21 11.44 -6.36 -5.71
N VAL A 22 10.59 -5.56 -5.05
CA VAL A 22 9.82 -4.49 -5.68
C VAL A 22 10.30 -3.18 -5.08
N SER A 23 10.73 -2.25 -5.92
CA SER A 23 11.14 -0.91 -5.49
C SER A 23 10.18 0.14 -6.05
N LEU A 24 9.96 1.21 -5.30
CA LEU A 24 9.12 2.30 -5.79
C LEU A 24 9.71 2.93 -7.05
N SER A 25 11.03 3.14 -7.08
CA SER A 25 11.70 3.68 -8.25
C SER A 25 11.55 2.77 -9.48
N GLY A 26 11.48 1.47 -9.28
CA GLY A 26 11.25 0.51 -10.37
C GLY A 26 9.85 0.56 -10.94
N LEU A 27 8.92 1.21 -10.24
CA LEU A 27 7.53 1.39 -10.68
C LEU A 27 7.28 2.76 -11.32
N ARG A 28 8.31 3.59 -11.48
CA ARG A 28 8.20 4.90 -12.12
C ARG A 28 7.63 4.78 -13.53
N GLY A 29 6.97 5.84 -13.97
CA GLY A 29 6.33 5.90 -15.28
C GLY A 29 4.83 5.64 -15.24
N ALA A 30 4.30 5.19 -14.10
CA ALA A 30 2.87 5.04 -13.84
C ALA A 30 2.59 5.37 -12.38
N PRO A 31 1.40 5.88 -12.04
CA PRO A 31 1.04 6.10 -10.64
C PRO A 31 1.00 4.80 -9.84
N VAL A 32 1.29 4.89 -8.54
CA VAL A 32 1.27 3.74 -7.62
C VAL A 32 0.39 4.07 -6.42
N LEU A 33 -0.58 3.21 -6.15
CA LEU A 33 -1.37 3.26 -4.92
C LEU A 33 -0.68 2.35 -3.90
N VAL A 34 -0.16 2.95 -2.82
CA VAL A 34 0.55 2.25 -1.75
C VAL A 34 -0.39 2.13 -0.55
N VAL A 35 -0.73 0.92 -0.16
CA VAL A 35 -1.69 0.64 0.90
C VAL A 35 -0.98 -0.09 2.04
N PHE A 36 -0.83 0.58 3.19
CA PHE A 36 -0.32 -0.05 4.41
C PHE A 36 -1.49 -0.65 5.19
N TYR A 37 -1.29 -1.85 5.73
CA TYR A 37 -2.30 -2.49 6.57
C TYR A 37 -1.61 -3.19 7.76
N PRO A 38 -2.30 -3.30 8.92
CA PRO A 38 -1.68 -3.82 10.13
C PRO A 38 -1.21 -5.27 10.05
N PHE A 39 -2.10 -6.20 9.69
CA PHE A 39 -1.78 -7.63 9.70
C PHE A 39 -2.53 -8.38 8.60
N ALA A 40 -1.83 -9.28 7.93
CA ALA A 40 -2.46 -10.32 7.11
C ALA A 40 -3.44 -11.14 7.98
N PHE A 41 -4.50 -11.63 7.38
CA PHE A 41 -5.53 -12.47 8.01
C PHE A 41 -6.42 -11.78 9.05
N SER A 42 -6.20 -10.51 9.39
CA SER A 42 -7.12 -9.80 10.30
C SER A 42 -8.41 -9.43 9.54
N GLY A 43 -9.54 -9.37 10.27
CA GLY A 43 -10.86 -9.18 9.65
C GLY A 43 -11.01 -7.90 8.84
N ILE A 44 -10.64 -6.75 9.42
CA ILE A 44 -10.75 -5.45 8.71
C ILE A 44 -9.79 -5.38 7.54
N CYS A 45 -8.55 -5.83 7.74
CA CYS A 45 -7.54 -5.84 6.67
C CYS A 45 -7.98 -6.72 5.51
N THR A 46 -8.48 -7.93 5.80
CA THR A 46 -8.95 -8.85 4.77
C THR A 46 -10.10 -8.21 3.97
N GLY A 47 -11.06 -7.58 4.66
CA GLY A 47 -12.18 -6.92 4.00
C GLY A 47 -11.76 -5.79 3.07
N GLU A 48 -10.83 -4.93 3.51
CA GLU A 48 -10.32 -3.83 2.70
C GLU A 48 -9.56 -4.31 1.47
N LEU A 49 -8.68 -5.30 1.66
CA LEU A 49 -7.89 -5.83 0.55
C LEU A 49 -8.76 -6.64 -0.43
N CYS A 50 -9.81 -7.31 0.06
CA CYS A 50 -10.78 -7.97 -0.81
C CYS A 50 -11.56 -6.95 -1.65
N GLN A 51 -11.89 -5.80 -1.11
CA GLN A 51 -12.52 -4.73 -1.90
C GLN A 51 -11.56 -4.21 -2.98
N LEU A 52 -10.28 -4.02 -2.65
CA LEU A 52 -9.27 -3.67 -3.65
C LEU A 52 -9.14 -4.75 -4.72
N ARG A 53 -9.15 -6.03 -4.33
CA ARG A 53 -9.10 -7.16 -5.25
C ARG A 53 -10.26 -7.10 -6.24
N ASP A 54 -11.48 -6.92 -5.73
CA ASP A 54 -12.69 -6.95 -6.54
C ASP A 54 -12.76 -5.75 -7.48
N GLU A 55 -12.14 -4.63 -7.11
CA GLU A 55 -12.14 -3.39 -7.88
C GLU A 55 -10.80 -3.12 -8.59
N LEU A 56 -9.91 -4.10 -8.61
CA LEU A 56 -8.55 -3.92 -9.15
C LEU A 56 -8.56 -3.41 -10.60
N ALA A 57 -9.48 -3.89 -11.42
CA ALA A 57 -9.57 -3.47 -12.81
C ALA A 57 -9.82 -1.96 -12.93
N THR A 58 -10.54 -1.35 -12.01
CA THR A 58 -10.76 0.09 -11.99
C THR A 58 -9.44 0.85 -11.91
N TYR A 59 -8.50 0.36 -11.09
CA TYR A 59 -7.19 0.99 -10.94
C TYR A 59 -6.27 0.68 -12.11
N THR A 60 -6.17 -0.59 -12.50
CA THR A 60 -5.28 -0.99 -13.60
C THR A 60 -5.73 -0.39 -14.93
N ASP A 61 -7.03 -0.28 -15.18
CA ASP A 61 -7.57 0.35 -16.39
C ASP A 61 -7.26 1.86 -16.40
N ALA A 62 -7.13 2.48 -15.25
CA ALA A 62 -6.70 3.87 -15.11
C ALA A 62 -5.18 4.03 -15.16
N GLY A 63 -4.43 2.95 -15.35
CA GLY A 63 -2.97 2.96 -15.39
C GLY A 63 -2.30 3.02 -14.02
N VAL A 64 -3.03 2.74 -12.95
CA VAL A 64 -2.51 2.81 -11.57
C VAL A 64 -2.09 1.42 -11.11
N GLN A 65 -0.87 1.30 -10.61
CA GLN A 65 -0.35 0.09 -9.99
C GLN A 65 -0.75 0.07 -8.51
N VAL A 66 -1.04 -1.10 -7.96
CA VAL A 66 -1.42 -1.24 -6.56
C VAL A 66 -0.42 -2.14 -5.85
N VAL A 67 0.10 -1.69 -4.71
CA VAL A 67 0.93 -2.52 -3.83
C VAL A 67 0.40 -2.39 -2.40
N ALA A 68 0.40 -3.49 -1.65
CA ALA A 68 -0.02 -3.50 -0.25
C ALA A 68 1.16 -3.91 0.62
N ILE A 69 1.38 -3.21 1.72
CA ILE A 69 2.56 -3.37 2.57
C ILE A 69 2.14 -3.64 4.01
N SER A 70 2.71 -4.68 4.60
CA SER A 70 2.61 -4.97 6.03
C SER A 70 3.96 -5.41 6.57
N THR A 71 4.05 -5.62 7.89
CA THR A 71 5.27 -6.13 8.51
C THR A 71 5.28 -7.66 8.62
N ASP A 72 4.36 -8.34 7.95
CA ASP A 72 4.31 -9.80 7.94
C ASP A 72 5.46 -10.39 7.09
N PRO A 73 5.95 -11.59 7.43
CA PRO A 73 6.98 -12.24 6.61
C PRO A 73 6.42 -12.73 5.28
N THR A 74 7.31 -12.91 4.30
CA THR A 74 6.92 -13.30 2.93
C THR A 74 6.10 -14.59 2.86
N PHE A 75 6.42 -15.56 3.72
CA PHE A 75 5.68 -16.83 3.75
C PHE A 75 4.23 -16.63 4.14
N SER A 76 3.95 -15.78 5.13
CA SER A 76 2.58 -15.45 5.54
C SER A 76 1.86 -14.69 4.43
N LEU A 77 2.54 -13.77 3.76
CA LEU A 77 1.97 -13.00 2.65
C LEU A 77 1.61 -13.90 1.47
N LYS A 78 2.44 -14.89 1.17
CA LYS A 78 2.16 -15.84 0.11
C LYS A 78 0.88 -16.64 0.38
N ALA A 79 0.73 -17.13 1.59
CA ALA A 79 -0.48 -17.86 2.00
C ALA A 79 -1.72 -16.97 1.95
N PHE A 80 -1.62 -15.74 2.45
CA PHE A 80 -2.71 -14.78 2.48
C PHE A 80 -3.16 -14.41 1.06
N ARG A 81 -2.21 -14.11 0.18
CA ARG A 81 -2.49 -13.76 -1.21
C ARG A 81 -3.18 -14.90 -1.95
N ALA A 82 -2.68 -16.12 -1.78
CA ALA A 82 -3.26 -17.29 -2.44
C ALA A 82 -4.66 -17.59 -1.93
N GLU A 83 -4.88 -17.51 -0.62
CA GLU A 83 -6.18 -17.78 -0.01
C GLU A 83 -7.24 -16.78 -0.48
N GLN A 84 -6.89 -15.50 -0.58
CA GLN A 84 -7.83 -14.45 -0.93
C GLN A 84 -7.88 -14.13 -2.42
N GLY A 85 -6.95 -14.66 -3.21
CA GLY A 85 -6.93 -14.43 -4.65
C GLY A 85 -6.57 -12.99 -5.04
N PHE A 86 -5.70 -12.33 -4.28
CA PHE A 86 -5.28 -10.96 -4.62
C PHE A 86 -4.45 -10.93 -5.89
N GLY A 87 -4.76 -9.99 -6.81
CA GLY A 87 -4.03 -9.80 -8.06
C GLY A 87 -2.89 -8.79 -7.97
N PHE A 88 -2.72 -8.13 -6.81
CA PHE A 88 -1.64 -7.17 -6.58
C PHE A 88 -0.57 -7.78 -5.66
N PRO A 89 0.68 -7.28 -5.71
CA PRO A 89 1.72 -7.81 -4.83
C PRO A 89 1.54 -7.37 -3.37
N LEU A 90 1.89 -8.28 -2.46
CA LEU A 90 1.95 -8.01 -1.03
C LEU A 90 3.43 -7.90 -0.65
N LEU A 91 3.85 -6.72 -0.18
CA LEU A 91 5.24 -6.44 0.14
C LEU A 91 5.49 -6.59 1.63
N SER A 92 6.65 -7.16 1.96
CA SER A 92 7.03 -7.48 3.34
C SER A 92 7.99 -6.44 3.89
N ASP A 93 7.53 -5.65 4.85
CA ASP A 93 8.33 -4.69 5.61
C ASP A 93 8.78 -5.33 6.93
N PHE A 94 9.11 -6.62 6.86
CA PHE A 94 9.40 -7.44 8.05
C PHE A 94 10.74 -7.07 8.69
N TRP A 95 11.79 -6.84 7.87
CA TRP A 95 13.12 -6.57 8.42
C TRP A 95 13.94 -5.61 7.54
N PRO A 96 14.55 -4.54 8.09
CA PRO A 96 14.37 -4.08 9.48
C PRO A 96 12.90 -3.75 9.74
N HIS A 97 12.40 -4.22 10.86
CA HIS A 97 10.95 -4.29 11.13
C HIS A 97 10.28 -2.92 11.05
N GLY A 98 9.41 -2.74 10.06
CA GLY A 98 8.63 -1.52 9.91
C GLY A 98 9.42 -0.33 9.37
N VAL A 99 10.60 -0.53 8.76
CA VAL A 99 11.43 0.59 8.28
C VAL A 99 10.71 1.44 7.23
N THR A 100 9.96 0.81 6.33
CA THR A 100 9.19 1.53 5.31
C THR A 100 7.99 2.23 5.93
N ALA A 101 7.27 1.56 6.82
CA ALA A 101 6.16 2.19 7.53
C ALA A 101 6.62 3.41 8.32
N GLN A 102 7.80 3.36 8.94
CA GLN A 102 8.39 4.50 9.63
C GLN A 102 8.68 5.65 8.66
N ALA A 103 9.26 5.35 7.51
CA ALA A 103 9.56 6.36 6.50
C ALA A 103 8.29 7.08 6.01
N TYR A 104 7.17 6.37 5.95
CA TYR A 104 5.88 6.94 5.55
C TYR A 104 5.10 7.53 6.74
N GLY A 105 5.64 7.48 7.95
CA GLY A 105 4.99 8.05 9.13
C GLY A 105 3.79 7.25 9.62
N VAL A 106 3.72 5.96 9.29
CA VAL A 106 2.57 5.10 9.60
C VAL A 106 2.94 3.86 10.43
N PHE A 107 4.04 3.91 11.15
CA PHE A 107 4.43 2.79 12.00
C PHE A 107 3.95 2.97 13.43
N ASN A 108 3.20 1.99 13.94
CA ASN A 108 2.77 1.95 15.34
C ASN A 108 3.86 1.25 16.16
N GLU A 109 4.71 2.04 16.81
CA GLU A 109 5.86 1.51 17.58
C GLU A 109 5.45 0.69 18.79
N ARG A 110 4.26 0.94 19.34
CA ARG A 110 3.77 0.21 20.52
C ARG A 110 3.35 -1.21 20.19
N ALA A 111 2.74 -1.37 19.02
CA ALA A 111 2.18 -2.67 18.61
C ALA A 111 3.02 -3.37 17.55
N GLY A 112 4.00 -2.69 16.96
CA GLY A 112 4.90 -3.29 15.97
C GLY A 112 4.26 -3.58 14.62
N MET A 113 3.25 -2.78 14.22
CA MET A 113 2.59 -2.94 12.94
C MET A 113 2.29 -1.58 12.31
N PRO A 114 2.01 -1.52 11.00
CA PRO A 114 1.58 -0.27 10.38
C PRO A 114 0.19 0.17 10.84
N LEU A 115 -0.03 1.48 10.78
CA LEU A 115 -1.37 2.05 10.74
C LEU A 115 -1.95 1.83 9.34
N ARG A 116 -3.24 2.16 9.15
CA ARG A 116 -3.89 2.06 7.83
C ARG A 116 -3.58 3.31 7.02
N GLY A 117 -2.40 3.33 6.43
CA GLY A 117 -1.93 4.42 5.57
C GLY A 117 -2.23 4.14 4.11
N THR A 118 -2.68 5.17 3.39
CA THR A 118 -2.94 5.10 1.96
C THR A 118 -2.25 6.28 1.29
N PHE A 119 -1.41 5.99 0.29
CA PHE A 119 -0.63 6.99 -0.41
C PHE A 119 -0.75 6.76 -1.91
N LEU A 120 -1.10 7.81 -2.65
CA LEU A 120 -1.08 7.75 -4.11
C LEU A 120 0.13 8.55 -4.59
N VAL A 121 0.99 7.89 -5.33
CA VAL A 121 2.24 8.44 -5.87
C VAL A 121 2.08 8.58 -7.37
N ASP A 122 2.40 9.75 -7.93
CA ASP A 122 2.32 9.94 -9.38
C ASP A 122 3.47 9.25 -10.13
N ALA A 123 3.45 9.33 -11.45
CA ALA A 123 4.45 8.67 -12.29
C ALA A 123 5.88 9.19 -12.05
N GLU A 124 6.04 10.39 -11.52
CA GLU A 124 7.32 11.02 -11.23
C GLU A 124 7.79 10.79 -9.79
N GLY A 125 6.99 10.17 -8.96
CA GLY A 125 7.34 9.85 -7.58
C GLY A 125 6.89 10.86 -6.54
N ALA A 126 6.01 11.79 -6.88
CA ALA A 126 5.47 12.75 -5.94
C ALA A 126 4.16 12.26 -5.33
N LEU A 127 3.93 12.55 -4.05
CA LEU A 127 2.67 12.26 -3.39
C LEU A 127 1.57 13.18 -3.90
N VAL A 128 0.46 12.59 -4.32
CA VAL A 128 -0.74 13.34 -4.76
C VAL A 128 -1.94 13.10 -3.86
N PHE A 129 -1.87 12.09 -2.99
CA PHE A 129 -2.91 11.81 -2.00
C PHE A 129 -2.29 11.08 -0.80
N SER A 130 -2.74 11.40 0.41
CA SER A 130 -2.37 10.66 1.61
C SER A 130 -3.53 10.66 2.60
N GLU A 131 -3.73 9.53 3.26
CA GLU A 131 -4.73 9.37 4.32
C GLU A 131 -4.21 8.34 5.30
N VAL A 132 -4.36 8.62 6.61
CA VAL A 132 -3.94 7.70 7.66
C VAL A 132 -5.10 7.45 8.62
N ASN A 133 -5.49 6.18 8.76
CA ASN A 133 -6.52 5.73 9.69
C ASN A 133 -5.90 4.86 10.79
N GLN A 134 -6.51 4.84 11.97
CA GLN A 134 -6.10 3.95 13.06
C GLN A 134 -6.37 2.49 12.70
N PRO A 135 -5.65 1.52 13.31
CA PRO A 135 -5.81 0.11 12.94
C PRO A 135 -7.24 -0.44 13.08
N GLY A 136 -8.03 0.09 14.01
CA GLY A 136 -9.41 -0.33 14.20
C GLY A 136 -10.41 0.34 13.27
N ASP A 137 -9.99 1.33 12.49
CA ASP A 137 -10.88 2.13 11.65
C ASP A 137 -10.67 1.79 10.18
N ALA A 138 -11.63 1.08 9.58
CA ALA A 138 -11.59 0.81 8.14
C ALA A 138 -11.59 2.13 7.36
N ARG A 139 -10.80 2.17 6.30
CA ARG A 139 -10.69 3.37 5.46
C ARG A 139 -11.85 3.47 4.49
N ALA A 140 -12.33 4.71 4.25
CA ALA A 140 -13.29 4.99 3.20
C ALA A 140 -12.54 5.10 1.88
N GLN A 141 -12.80 4.20 0.94
CA GLN A 141 -12.01 4.15 -0.30
C GLN A 141 -12.36 5.26 -1.29
N SER A 142 -13.40 6.05 -1.02
CA SER A 142 -13.82 7.14 -1.90
C SER A 142 -12.74 8.21 -2.11
N GLY A 143 -11.97 8.53 -1.08
CA GLY A 143 -10.92 9.57 -1.18
C GLY A 143 -9.87 9.24 -2.23
N TRP A 144 -9.30 8.06 -2.18
CA TRP A 144 -8.26 7.68 -3.15
C TRP A 144 -8.86 7.40 -4.54
N LYS A 145 -10.12 6.93 -4.61
CA LYS A 145 -10.79 6.76 -5.89
C LYS A 145 -10.95 8.09 -6.61
N ASP A 146 -11.32 9.14 -5.88
CA ASP A 146 -11.41 10.49 -6.43
C ASP A 146 -10.04 11.00 -6.89
N ALA A 147 -9.00 10.73 -6.12
CA ALA A 147 -7.63 11.10 -6.50
C ALA A 147 -7.15 10.36 -7.75
N VAL A 148 -7.45 9.07 -7.85
CA VAL A 148 -7.15 8.27 -9.05
C VAL A 148 -7.88 8.82 -10.26
N ALA A 149 -9.16 9.15 -10.13
CA ALA A 149 -9.95 9.74 -11.21
C ALA A 149 -9.34 11.07 -11.69
N THR A 150 -8.86 11.89 -10.76
CA THR A 150 -8.19 13.16 -11.09
C THR A 150 -6.93 12.95 -11.90
N LEU A 151 -6.10 11.97 -11.52
CA LEU A 151 -4.89 11.62 -12.28
C LEU A 151 -5.21 11.12 -13.69
N SER A 152 -6.25 10.30 -13.83
CA SER A 152 -6.64 9.73 -15.12
C SER A 152 -7.21 10.78 -16.07
N ALA A 153 -7.75 11.87 -15.54
CA ALA A 153 -8.33 12.96 -16.34
C ALA A 153 -7.27 13.98 -16.78
N ALA A 154 -6.06 13.90 -16.22
CA ALA A 154 -4.99 14.86 -16.50
C ALA A 154 -4.25 14.59 -17.80
#